data_f953d24a6c2a93336c9e1ffc468e5aa8
#
_entry.id   f953d24a6c2a93336c9e1ffc468e5aa8
#
_cell.length_a   1.000
_cell.length_b   1.000
_cell.length_c   1.000
_cell.angle_alpha   90.00
_cell.angle_beta   90.00
_cell.angle_gamma   90.00
#
_symmetry.space_group_name_H-M   'P 1'
#
loop_
_entity.id
_entity.type
_entity.pdbx_description
1 polymer ?
#
loop_
_entity_poly.entity_id
_entity_poly.type
_entity_poly.pdbx_seq_one_letter_code
_entity_poly.pdbx_strand_id
1 'polypeptide(L)'
;MRTIKAQGGLYTGPFHWETRPFTTAELKRLQTFPDGYTITGGRQAIIEQIGNSVPPQLARILALSILNQVFGVALPINLPTLAPHAQLGFRRRKRERTQQYAQKAACAIRKMQAVESATLPVVHSYKGFLIEGFGWAESRNGSQAVPVRVKREAGRWEIFLKSADDGDGRGFEIEVESARSRDWGIEPKLVLLKGQSLSKTTYIAAWKAFEYELITQRIKGDLVQLCGYYQYPPSLAARLRFDGADAPTPAWKIAQQVVSGVGVRQALPLTSFAQLWEVPSEEARRAMYFLRELGYEVRNNHTNPQIPSGWYLIPYPFPSLTPMSVQLRKSLDPAHAG
;
A
#
# COMPACT_ATOMS: atom_id res chain seq x y z
N MET A 1 -16.01 14.39 8.70
CA MET A 1 -14.75 15.03 9.09
C MET A 1 -13.74 13.94 9.45
N ARG A 2 -12.44 14.12 9.17
CA ARG A 2 -11.39 13.19 9.62
C ARG A 2 -11.02 13.47 11.07
N THR A 3 -10.48 12.48 11.77
CA THR A 3 -9.98 12.61 13.14
C THR A 3 -8.92 13.71 13.23
N ILE A 4 -9.03 14.57 14.23
CA ILE A 4 -8.00 15.56 14.54
C ILE A 4 -6.79 14.82 15.11
N LYS A 5 -5.63 15.02 14.52
CA LYS A 5 -4.38 14.36 14.92
C LYS A 5 -3.58 15.27 15.86
N ALA A 6 -2.98 14.66 16.89
CA ALA A 6 -2.06 15.35 17.80
C ALA A 6 -0.79 15.86 17.10
N GLN A 7 -0.31 15.10 16.11
CA GLN A 7 0.81 15.50 15.27
C GLN A 7 0.33 15.70 13.84
N GLY A 8 0.34 16.93 13.38
CA GLY A 8 -0.03 17.31 12.03
C GLY A 8 1.08 18.14 11.39
N GLY A 9 1.51 17.79 10.17
CA GLY A 9 2.33 18.65 9.32
C GLY A 9 1.48 19.72 8.63
N LEU A 10 2.12 20.68 7.96
CA LEU A 10 1.49 21.76 7.21
C LEU A 10 0.42 21.28 6.20
N TYR A 11 0.54 20.04 5.71
CA TYR A 11 -0.35 19.44 4.71
C TYR A 11 -1.25 18.32 5.24
N THR A 12 -1.28 18.10 6.56
CA THR A 12 -2.16 17.10 7.18
C THR A 12 -3.38 17.78 7.77
N GLY A 13 -4.53 17.62 7.06
CA GLY A 13 -5.82 18.16 7.50
C GLY A 13 -6.30 17.65 8.87
N PRO A 14 -7.40 18.15 9.37
CA PRO A 14 -8.46 18.80 8.58
C PRO A 14 -8.15 20.24 8.16
N PHE A 15 -8.65 20.63 6.99
CA PHE A 15 -8.52 21.97 6.48
C PHE A 15 -9.88 22.69 6.50
N HIS A 16 -9.83 23.99 6.74
CA HIS A 16 -10.97 24.88 6.60
C HIS A 16 -11.45 24.94 5.13
N TRP A 17 -12.72 25.23 4.89
CA TRP A 17 -13.26 25.36 3.53
C TRP A 17 -12.61 26.48 2.72
N GLU A 18 -11.99 27.45 3.38
CA GLU A 18 -11.18 28.51 2.77
C GLU A 18 -9.74 28.07 2.42
N THR A 19 -9.48 26.75 2.37
CA THR A 19 -8.16 26.17 2.04
C THR A 19 -7.00 26.60 2.95
N ARG A 20 -7.29 27.01 4.19
CA ARG A 20 -6.30 27.33 5.24
C ARG A 20 -6.32 26.28 6.36
N PRO A 21 -5.25 26.19 7.16
CA PRO A 21 -5.28 25.43 8.40
C PRO A 21 -6.31 26.01 9.38
N PHE A 22 -6.92 25.18 10.20
CA PHE A 22 -7.76 25.62 11.29
C PHE A 22 -6.96 26.38 12.36
N THR A 23 -7.57 27.38 12.95
CA THR A 23 -7.07 28.02 14.18
C THR A 23 -7.22 27.06 15.37
N THR A 24 -6.50 27.31 16.44
CA THR A 24 -6.62 26.51 17.69
C THR A 24 -8.03 26.60 18.28
N ALA A 25 -8.69 27.76 18.17
CA ALA A 25 -10.07 27.95 18.62
C ALA A 25 -11.06 27.11 17.79
N GLU A 26 -10.89 27.06 16.48
CA GLU A 26 -11.71 26.23 15.59
C GLU A 26 -11.47 24.74 15.84
N LEU A 27 -10.21 24.30 16.03
CA LEU A 27 -9.89 22.92 16.38
C LEU A 27 -10.50 22.52 17.74
N LYS A 28 -10.46 23.41 18.74
CA LYS A 28 -11.09 23.23 20.04
C LYS A 28 -12.60 23.00 19.90
N ARG A 29 -13.30 23.83 19.13
CA ARG A 29 -14.75 23.67 18.84
C ARG A 29 -15.05 22.39 18.06
N LEU A 30 -14.26 22.07 17.05
CA LEU A 30 -14.40 20.82 16.28
C LEU A 30 -14.25 19.57 17.15
N GLN A 31 -13.39 19.62 18.16
CA GLN A 31 -13.22 18.55 19.15
C GLN A 31 -14.30 18.61 20.25
N THR A 32 -15.25 19.54 20.15
CA THR A 32 -16.38 19.73 21.07
C THR A 32 -16.02 20.24 22.47
N PHE A 33 -14.89 20.92 22.63
CA PHE A 33 -14.60 21.65 23.86
C PHE A 33 -15.48 22.88 23.99
N PRO A 34 -15.94 23.22 25.19
CA PRO A 34 -16.63 24.47 25.44
C PRO A 34 -15.74 25.67 25.09
N ASP A 35 -16.33 26.78 24.67
CA ASP A 35 -15.57 27.98 24.34
C ASP A 35 -14.78 28.54 25.53
N GLY A 36 -15.33 28.49 26.75
CA GLY A 36 -14.67 28.90 27.94
C GLY A 36 -13.59 27.96 28.48
N TYR A 37 -13.39 26.79 27.90
CA TYR A 37 -12.35 25.88 28.33
C TYR A 37 -10.96 26.38 27.91
N THR A 38 -10.07 26.61 28.84
CA THR A 38 -8.72 27.13 28.57
C THR A 38 -7.75 25.98 28.38
N ILE A 39 -7.06 25.95 27.22
CA ILE A 39 -5.95 25.06 26.92
C ILE A 39 -4.69 25.91 26.87
N THR A 40 -3.72 25.61 27.72
CA THR A 40 -2.48 26.39 27.86
C THR A 40 -1.34 25.85 27.04
N GLY A 41 -0.42 26.71 26.65
CA GLY A 41 0.77 26.36 25.88
C GLY A 41 0.85 27.07 24.52
N GLY A 42 1.93 26.83 23.80
CA GLY A 42 2.09 27.31 22.44
C GLY A 42 1.18 26.56 21.47
N ARG A 43 1.00 27.10 20.27
CA ARG A 43 0.11 26.55 19.22
C ARG A 43 0.27 25.04 19.03
N GLN A 44 1.51 24.55 18.96
CA GLN A 44 1.78 23.12 18.75
C GLN A 44 1.32 22.26 19.94
N ALA A 45 1.60 22.70 21.16
CA ALA A 45 1.18 22.01 22.38
C ALA A 45 -0.36 21.98 22.50
N ILE A 46 -1.05 23.05 22.11
CA ILE A 46 -2.51 23.11 22.10
C ILE A 46 -3.08 22.11 21.09
N ILE A 47 -2.51 22.03 19.88
CA ILE A 47 -2.94 21.08 18.84
C ILE A 47 -2.73 19.63 19.32
N GLU A 48 -1.61 19.35 19.96
CA GLU A 48 -1.29 18.04 20.52
C GLU A 48 -2.28 17.63 21.63
N GLN A 49 -2.58 18.53 22.56
CA GLN A 49 -3.56 18.31 23.62
C GLN A 49 -4.97 18.06 23.05
N ILE A 50 -5.40 18.86 22.07
CA ILE A 50 -6.70 18.67 21.40
C ILE A 50 -6.74 17.32 20.68
N GLY A 51 -5.68 16.96 19.95
CA GLY A 51 -5.63 15.72 19.17
C GLY A 51 -5.57 14.46 20.04
N ASN A 52 -4.96 14.53 21.23
CA ASN A 52 -4.89 13.43 22.19
C ASN A 52 -6.14 13.32 23.07
N SER A 53 -7.00 14.33 23.07
CA SER A 53 -8.19 14.35 23.91
C SER A 53 -9.33 13.52 23.34
N VAL A 54 -10.13 12.95 24.22
CA VAL A 54 -11.46 12.42 23.89
C VAL A 54 -12.41 13.62 23.74
N PRO A 55 -13.23 13.68 22.66
CA PRO A 55 -14.20 14.76 22.51
C PRO A 55 -15.13 14.86 23.72
N PRO A 56 -15.22 16.00 24.43
CA PRO A 56 -16.02 16.12 25.64
C PRO A 56 -17.50 15.73 25.48
N GLN A 57 -18.12 16.04 24.35
CA GLN A 57 -19.50 15.62 24.10
C GLN A 57 -19.64 14.09 23.92
N LEU A 58 -18.64 13.43 23.35
CA LEU A 58 -18.63 11.96 23.27
C LEU A 58 -18.49 11.36 24.66
N ALA A 59 -17.57 11.88 25.49
CA ALA A 59 -17.39 11.42 26.85
C ALA A 59 -18.68 11.64 27.69
N ARG A 60 -19.35 12.78 27.52
CA ARG A 60 -20.63 13.07 28.16
C ARG A 60 -21.71 12.06 27.76
N ILE A 61 -21.88 11.78 26.48
CA ILE A 61 -22.89 10.81 26.00
C ILE A 61 -22.58 9.41 26.51
N LEU A 62 -21.31 9.01 26.55
CA LEU A 62 -20.89 7.73 27.13
C LEU A 62 -21.23 7.64 28.61
N ALA A 63 -20.90 8.68 29.40
CA ALA A 63 -21.23 8.72 30.82
C ALA A 63 -22.74 8.66 31.07
N LEU A 64 -23.52 9.42 30.33
CA LEU A 64 -24.99 9.39 30.42
C LEU A 64 -25.56 8.03 30.01
N SER A 65 -24.98 7.39 28.97
CA SER A 65 -25.37 6.05 28.56
C SER A 65 -25.11 4.99 29.64
N ILE A 66 -23.98 5.08 30.33
CA ILE A 66 -23.63 4.20 31.44
C ILE A 66 -24.58 4.46 32.64
N LEU A 67 -24.83 5.72 32.99
CA LEU A 67 -25.78 6.06 34.04
C LEU A 67 -27.18 5.47 33.79
N ASN A 68 -27.66 5.56 32.56
CA ASN A 68 -28.98 5.05 32.20
C ASN A 68 -29.00 3.52 32.10
N GLN A 69 -28.06 2.92 31.34
CA GLN A 69 -28.13 1.48 31.02
C GLN A 69 -27.58 0.57 32.11
N VAL A 70 -26.59 1.04 32.89
CA VAL A 70 -25.94 0.24 33.94
C VAL A 70 -26.52 0.54 35.31
N PHE A 71 -26.73 1.82 35.59
CA PHE A 71 -27.20 2.25 36.92
C PHE A 71 -28.70 2.54 37.00
N GLY A 72 -29.44 2.41 35.87
CA GLY A 72 -30.89 2.60 35.85
C GLY A 72 -31.36 4.01 36.09
N VAL A 73 -30.49 5.02 36.05
CA VAL A 73 -30.84 6.42 36.33
C VAL A 73 -31.64 6.97 35.15
N ALA A 74 -32.83 7.50 35.45
CA ALA A 74 -33.67 8.18 34.45
C ALA A 74 -33.00 9.49 34.03
N LEU A 75 -32.75 9.65 32.71
CA LEU A 75 -32.12 10.85 32.15
C LEU A 75 -33.20 11.85 31.66
N PRO A 76 -32.95 13.18 31.80
CA PRO A 76 -33.84 14.20 31.26
C PRO A 76 -33.79 14.32 29.71
N ILE A 77 -32.98 13.48 29.05
CA ILE A 77 -32.80 13.42 27.61
C ILE A 77 -33.03 12.03 27.10
N ASN A 78 -33.65 11.91 25.91
CA ASN A 78 -33.80 10.64 25.25
C ASN A 78 -32.52 10.31 24.48
N LEU A 79 -31.79 9.28 24.91
CA LEU A 79 -30.63 8.75 24.20
C LEU A 79 -31.11 7.67 23.21
N PRO A 80 -31.06 7.92 21.89
CA PRO A 80 -31.41 6.88 20.92
C PRO A 80 -30.43 5.71 21.04
N THR A 81 -30.93 4.55 21.41
CA THR A 81 -30.16 3.30 21.47
C THR A 81 -30.32 2.51 20.20
N LEU A 82 -29.25 1.89 19.74
CA LEU A 82 -29.28 0.95 18.62
C LEU A 82 -29.86 -0.38 19.12
N ALA A 83 -30.73 -1.00 18.31
CA ALA A 83 -31.17 -2.36 18.59
C ALA A 83 -29.97 -3.31 18.71
N PRO A 84 -30.01 -4.35 19.58
CA PRO A 84 -28.86 -5.23 19.86
C PRO A 84 -28.16 -5.81 18.65
N HIS A 85 -28.85 -5.97 17.54
CA HIS A 85 -28.29 -6.52 16.28
C HIS A 85 -28.25 -5.48 15.13
N ALA A 86 -28.48 -4.20 15.43
CA ALA A 86 -28.45 -3.14 14.43
C ALA A 86 -27.03 -2.94 13.90
N GLN A 87 -26.83 -3.25 12.63
CA GLN A 87 -25.57 -2.91 11.96
C GLN A 87 -25.52 -1.40 11.73
N LEU A 88 -24.43 -0.77 12.20
CA LEU A 88 -24.14 0.63 11.92
C LEU A 88 -24.02 0.84 10.39
N GLY A 89 -25.07 1.38 9.79
CA GLY A 89 -25.18 1.55 8.34
C GLY A 89 -24.21 2.54 7.70
N PHE A 90 -23.31 3.15 8.51
CA PHE A 90 -22.32 4.10 8.00
C PHE A 90 -21.30 3.45 7.05
N ARG A 91 -20.73 2.29 7.41
CA ARG A 91 -19.80 1.56 6.54
C ARG A 91 -20.48 1.00 5.30
N ARG A 92 -21.73 0.54 5.44
CA ARG A 92 -22.55 0.06 4.31
C ARG A 92 -22.84 1.20 3.34
N ARG A 93 -23.38 2.33 3.81
CA ARG A 93 -23.65 3.53 3.00
C ARG A 93 -22.39 4.09 2.34
N LYS A 94 -21.24 4.06 3.03
CA LYS A 94 -19.96 4.48 2.44
C LYS A 94 -19.52 3.54 1.30
N ARG A 95 -19.68 2.23 1.48
CA ARG A 95 -19.37 1.23 0.43
C ARG A 95 -20.30 1.38 -0.77
N GLU A 96 -21.61 1.51 -0.55
CA GLU A 96 -22.59 1.72 -1.61
C GLU A 96 -22.31 3.00 -2.41
N ARG A 97 -22.01 4.12 -1.74
CA ARG A 97 -21.60 5.37 -2.41
C ARG A 97 -20.29 5.21 -3.16
N THR A 98 -19.30 4.55 -2.57
CA THR A 98 -18.00 4.32 -3.22
C THR A 98 -18.17 3.46 -4.47
N GLN A 99 -19.00 2.44 -4.43
CA GLN A 99 -19.34 1.60 -5.60
C GLN A 99 -20.04 2.41 -6.70
N GLN A 100 -21.02 3.26 -6.35
CA GLN A 100 -21.69 4.12 -7.31
C GLN A 100 -20.73 5.09 -8.01
N TYR A 101 -19.82 5.70 -7.26
CA TYR A 101 -18.80 6.60 -7.82
C TYR A 101 -17.77 5.85 -8.65
N ALA A 102 -17.34 4.67 -8.22
CA ALA A 102 -16.46 3.80 -9.00
C ALA A 102 -17.08 3.37 -10.32
N GLN A 103 -18.38 3.00 -10.32
CA GLN A 103 -19.13 2.68 -11.53
C GLN A 103 -19.27 3.88 -12.48
N LYS A 104 -19.57 5.07 -11.94
CA LYS A 104 -19.64 6.31 -12.74
C LYS A 104 -18.28 6.66 -13.34
N ALA A 105 -17.19 6.53 -12.56
CA ALA A 105 -15.83 6.76 -13.05
C ALA A 105 -15.44 5.75 -14.13
N ALA A 106 -15.70 4.46 -13.92
CA ALA A 106 -15.46 3.42 -14.91
C ALA A 106 -16.25 3.65 -16.22
N CYS A 107 -17.51 4.09 -16.12
CA CYS A 107 -18.32 4.43 -17.29
C CYS A 107 -17.77 5.64 -18.04
N ALA A 108 -17.31 6.70 -17.32
CA ALA A 108 -16.69 7.87 -17.93
C ALA A 108 -15.38 7.53 -18.63
N ILE A 109 -14.54 6.67 -17.99
CA ILE A 109 -13.27 6.20 -18.57
C ILE A 109 -13.52 5.38 -19.85
N ARG A 110 -14.52 4.47 -19.85
CA ARG A 110 -14.89 3.71 -21.06
C ARG A 110 -15.33 4.61 -22.21
N LYS A 111 -16.07 5.68 -21.94
CA LYS A 111 -16.48 6.65 -22.97
C LYS A 111 -15.26 7.40 -23.55
N MET A 112 -14.25 7.69 -22.74
CA MET A 112 -13.01 8.32 -23.21
C MET A 112 -12.16 7.34 -24.03
N GLN A 113 -12.07 6.07 -23.62
CA GLN A 113 -11.30 5.03 -24.31
C GLN A 113 -11.92 4.61 -25.64
N ALA A 114 -13.24 4.63 -25.77
CA ALA A 114 -13.92 4.34 -27.04
C ALA A 114 -13.56 5.35 -28.16
N VAL A 115 -13.11 6.55 -27.80
CA VAL A 115 -12.64 7.58 -28.74
C VAL A 115 -11.15 7.35 -29.12
N GLU A 116 -10.35 6.72 -28.25
CA GLU A 116 -8.91 6.50 -28.45
C GLU A 116 -8.57 5.13 -29.04
N SER A 117 -9.52 4.16 -29.10
CA SER A 117 -9.27 2.76 -29.51
C SER A 117 -9.04 2.57 -31.02
N ALA A 118 -9.01 3.63 -31.81
CA ALA A 118 -8.77 3.53 -33.27
C ALA A 118 -7.28 3.65 -33.66
N THR A 119 -6.36 3.72 -32.70
CA THR A 119 -4.94 3.91 -33.00
C THR A 119 -4.13 2.61 -32.90
N LEU A 120 -3.23 2.46 -33.87
CA LEU A 120 -2.24 1.37 -34.01
C LEU A 120 -1.45 1.13 -32.70
N PRO A 121 -0.92 -0.08 -32.46
CA PRO A 121 -0.14 -0.39 -31.26
C PRO A 121 1.02 0.60 -31.09
N VAL A 122 0.99 1.38 -30.02
CA VAL A 122 2.01 2.39 -29.75
C VAL A 122 3.17 1.71 -29.04
N VAL A 123 4.34 1.70 -29.68
CA VAL A 123 5.58 1.26 -29.06
C VAL A 123 6.28 2.46 -28.47
N HIS A 124 6.32 2.55 -27.14
CA HIS A 124 7.10 3.55 -26.44
C HIS A 124 8.46 2.98 -26.06
N SER A 125 9.52 3.71 -26.38
CA SER A 125 10.86 3.45 -25.90
C SER A 125 11.34 4.69 -25.14
N TYR A 126 11.73 4.53 -23.89
CA TYR A 126 12.26 5.63 -23.08
C TYR A 126 13.56 5.22 -22.38
N LYS A 127 14.33 6.21 -21.94
CA LYS A 127 15.70 6.01 -21.39
C LYS A 127 15.77 5.15 -20.13
N GLY A 128 14.63 4.83 -19.54
CA GLY A 128 14.53 3.96 -18.35
C GLY A 128 14.14 4.71 -17.09
N PHE A 129 14.03 3.96 -16.01
CA PHE A 129 13.75 4.51 -14.67
C PHE A 129 15.05 4.74 -13.93
N LEU A 130 15.15 5.91 -13.31
CA LEU A 130 16.16 6.18 -12.29
C LEU A 130 15.69 5.48 -11.00
N ILE A 131 16.40 4.43 -10.58
CA ILE A 131 16.13 3.73 -9.35
C ILE A 131 17.05 4.33 -8.28
N GLU A 132 16.64 5.50 -7.76
CA GLU A 132 17.34 6.13 -6.66
C GLU A 132 16.94 5.51 -5.32
N GLY A 133 17.91 5.29 -4.45
CA GLY A 133 17.69 5.05 -3.03
C GLY A 133 17.27 3.67 -2.60
N PHE A 134 17.28 2.67 -3.46
CA PHE A 134 17.24 1.28 -3.03
C PHE A 134 18.67 0.86 -2.64
N GLY A 135 19.07 1.02 -1.38
CA GLY A 135 20.45 0.94 -0.81
C GLY A 135 21.32 -0.28 -1.07
N TRP A 136 21.03 -1.08 -2.06
CA TRP A 136 21.86 -2.11 -2.64
C TRP A 136 22.48 -1.72 -3.99
N ALA A 137 22.11 -0.57 -4.54
CA ALA A 137 22.80 0.08 -5.64
C ALA A 137 23.50 1.35 -5.13
N GLU A 138 24.24 1.28 -4.03
CA GLU A 138 25.26 2.25 -3.72
C GLU A 138 26.46 2.04 -4.66
N SER A 139 26.23 2.26 -5.92
CA SER A 139 27.29 2.80 -6.76
C SER A 139 27.43 4.26 -6.35
N ARG A 140 28.57 4.60 -5.81
CA ARG A 140 28.98 5.98 -5.48
C ARG A 140 28.95 6.94 -6.68
N ASN A 141 28.53 6.50 -7.85
CA ASN A 141 28.50 7.21 -9.13
C ASN A 141 27.17 7.01 -9.85
N GLY A 142 26.09 7.64 -9.34
CA GLY A 142 24.91 7.89 -10.15
C GLY A 142 23.91 6.73 -10.24
N SER A 143 22.67 7.10 -10.35
CA SER A 143 21.51 6.25 -10.56
C SER A 143 21.66 5.41 -11.84
N GLN A 144 21.62 4.08 -11.74
CA GLN A 144 21.59 3.24 -12.94
C GLN A 144 20.22 3.31 -13.58
N ALA A 145 20.16 3.84 -14.80
CA ALA A 145 18.95 3.84 -15.60
C ALA A 145 18.77 2.48 -16.27
N VAL A 146 17.68 1.80 -15.98
CA VAL A 146 17.30 0.56 -16.67
C VAL A 146 16.48 0.94 -17.90
N PRO A 147 16.95 0.69 -19.14
CA PRO A 147 16.20 0.98 -20.34
C PRO A 147 14.92 0.14 -20.43
N VAL A 148 13.80 0.77 -20.73
CA VAL A 148 12.49 0.13 -20.77
C VAL A 148 11.85 0.35 -22.14
N ARG A 149 11.31 -0.72 -22.72
CA ARG A 149 10.51 -0.71 -23.94
C ARG A 149 9.12 -1.24 -23.63
N VAL A 150 8.09 -0.49 -23.98
CA VAL A 150 6.70 -0.88 -23.74
C VAL A 150 5.99 -1.08 -25.06
N LYS A 151 5.38 -2.25 -25.25
CA LYS A 151 4.47 -2.57 -26.33
C LYS A 151 3.07 -2.71 -25.76
N ARG A 152 2.12 -1.94 -26.26
CA ARG A 152 0.72 -1.96 -25.84
C ARG A 152 -0.15 -2.48 -26.97
N GLU A 153 -0.93 -3.49 -26.66
CA GLU A 153 -1.97 -4.04 -27.52
C GLU A 153 -3.28 -4.10 -26.75
N ALA A 154 -4.41 -4.18 -27.44
CA ALA A 154 -5.72 -4.27 -26.79
C ALA A 154 -5.75 -5.47 -25.81
N GLY A 155 -5.89 -5.17 -24.52
CA GLY A 155 -5.96 -6.15 -23.44
C GLY A 155 -4.64 -6.83 -23.07
N ARG A 156 -3.51 -6.51 -23.72
CA ARG A 156 -2.19 -7.09 -23.41
C ARG A 156 -1.09 -6.06 -23.53
N TRP A 157 -0.25 -5.96 -22.52
CA TRP A 157 0.97 -5.15 -22.54
C TRP A 157 2.19 -6.03 -22.38
N GLU A 158 3.28 -5.64 -23.05
CA GLU A 158 4.60 -6.22 -22.84
C GLU A 158 5.56 -5.10 -22.46
N ILE A 159 6.16 -5.22 -21.28
CA ILE A 159 7.15 -4.30 -20.75
C ILE A 159 8.48 -5.04 -20.73
N PHE A 160 9.38 -4.62 -21.58
CA PHE A 160 10.69 -5.23 -21.76
C PHE A 160 11.77 -4.33 -21.17
N LEU A 161 12.58 -4.90 -20.27
CA LEU A 161 13.69 -4.23 -19.61
C LEU A 161 15.00 -4.79 -20.14
N LYS A 162 15.84 -3.88 -20.66
CA LYS A 162 17.19 -4.21 -21.02
C LYS A 162 18.07 -4.06 -19.80
N SER A 163 18.85 -5.06 -19.46
CA SER A 163 19.74 -4.98 -18.32
C SER A 163 20.81 -3.91 -18.52
N ALA A 164 21.10 -3.15 -17.45
CA ALA A 164 22.30 -2.37 -17.33
C ALA A 164 23.38 -3.11 -16.51
N ASP A 165 22.99 -4.20 -15.84
CA ASP A 165 23.86 -5.04 -15.00
C ASP A 165 24.09 -6.41 -15.67
N ASP A 166 25.29 -6.94 -15.49
CA ASP A 166 25.67 -8.31 -15.82
C ASP A 166 25.07 -9.33 -14.84
N GLY A 167 23.75 -9.33 -14.60
CA GLY A 167 23.13 -10.31 -13.72
C GLY A 167 23.65 -11.74 -13.98
N ASP A 168 23.05 -12.76 -13.42
CA ASP A 168 23.47 -14.16 -13.58
C ASP A 168 23.29 -14.70 -15.03
N GLY A 169 23.07 -13.83 -16.01
CA GLY A 169 22.87 -14.16 -17.43
C GLY A 169 21.50 -14.76 -17.74
N ARG A 170 20.64 -14.94 -16.74
CA ARG A 170 19.29 -15.47 -16.92
C ARG A 170 18.28 -14.33 -17.02
N GLY A 171 17.35 -14.47 -17.96
CA GLY A 171 16.19 -13.61 -18.03
C GLY A 171 15.07 -14.04 -17.05
N PHE A 172 14.07 -13.20 -16.95
CA PHE A 172 12.84 -13.52 -16.20
C PHE A 172 11.62 -12.93 -16.90
N GLU A 173 10.46 -13.54 -16.62
CA GLU A 173 9.16 -13.03 -17.02
C GLU A 173 8.22 -13.02 -15.81
N ILE A 174 7.54 -11.89 -15.59
CA ILE A 174 6.45 -11.79 -14.62
C ILE A 174 5.17 -11.61 -15.42
N GLU A 175 4.31 -12.60 -15.35
CA GLU A 175 2.96 -12.56 -15.89
C GLU A 175 2.03 -11.97 -14.82
N VAL A 176 1.36 -10.87 -15.14
CA VAL A 176 0.41 -10.20 -14.26
C VAL A 176 -0.96 -10.21 -14.90
N GLU A 177 -1.91 -10.87 -14.26
CA GLU A 177 -3.32 -10.92 -14.67
C GLU A 177 -4.16 -10.02 -13.77
N SER A 178 -5.07 -9.24 -14.36
CA SER A 178 -6.06 -8.48 -13.63
C SER A 178 -7.32 -9.31 -13.40
N ALA A 179 -7.54 -9.75 -12.17
CA ALA A 179 -8.72 -10.53 -11.79
C ALA A 179 -10.03 -9.73 -11.81
N ARG A 180 -9.96 -8.39 -11.81
CA ARG A 180 -11.11 -7.47 -11.73
C ARG A 180 -10.99 -6.28 -12.67
N SER A 181 -10.55 -6.51 -13.90
CA SER A 181 -10.40 -5.44 -14.90
C SER A 181 -11.69 -4.60 -15.11
N ARG A 182 -12.86 -5.19 -14.88
CA ARG A 182 -14.16 -4.50 -15.03
C ARG A 182 -14.43 -3.48 -13.92
N ASP A 183 -13.95 -3.72 -12.70
CA ASP A 183 -14.26 -2.88 -11.55
C ASP A 183 -13.39 -1.62 -11.49
N TRP A 184 -12.22 -1.65 -12.11
CA TRP A 184 -11.23 -0.56 -12.07
C TRP A 184 -11.03 0.13 -13.42
N GLY A 185 -11.61 -0.39 -14.51
CA GLY A 185 -11.38 0.14 -15.86
C GLY A 185 -9.92 -0.04 -16.30
N ILE A 186 -9.22 -1.03 -15.72
CA ILE A 186 -7.84 -1.35 -16.10
C ILE A 186 -7.89 -2.13 -17.41
N GLU A 187 -7.37 -1.59 -18.47
CA GLU A 187 -6.76 -2.31 -19.57
C GLU A 187 -5.25 -2.16 -19.39
N PRO A 188 -4.52 -3.21 -19.38
CA PRO A 188 -4.71 -4.53 -19.98
C PRO A 188 -5.26 -5.58 -19.00
N LYS A 189 -5.75 -6.69 -19.56
CA LYS A 189 -6.09 -7.89 -18.78
C LYS A 189 -4.84 -8.70 -18.42
N LEU A 190 -3.82 -8.61 -19.24
CA LEU A 190 -2.55 -9.33 -19.12
C LEU A 190 -1.38 -8.38 -19.34
N VAL A 191 -0.43 -8.39 -18.43
CA VAL A 191 0.85 -7.69 -18.57
C VAL A 191 2.00 -8.68 -18.42
N LEU A 192 2.92 -8.65 -19.37
CA LEU A 192 4.16 -9.40 -19.33
C LEU A 192 5.32 -8.46 -19.05
N LEU A 193 5.97 -8.62 -17.90
CA LEU A 193 7.18 -7.89 -17.52
C LEU A 193 8.37 -8.79 -17.80
N LYS A 194 9.19 -8.43 -18.79
CA LYS A 194 10.32 -9.26 -19.24
C LYS A 194 11.63 -8.56 -18.96
N GLY A 195 12.49 -9.18 -18.17
CA GLY A 195 13.85 -8.74 -17.91
C GLY A 195 14.86 -9.58 -18.65
N GLN A 196 15.80 -8.96 -19.34
CA GLN A 196 16.88 -9.66 -20.05
C GLN A 196 17.90 -10.30 -19.10
N SER A 197 18.01 -9.77 -17.88
CA SER A 197 18.90 -10.28 -16.83
C SER A 197 18.20 -10.23 -15.49
N LEU A 198 18.37 -11.26 -14.67
CA LEU A 198 17.82 -11.34 -13.33
C LEU A 198 18.77 -10.68 -12.34
N SER A 199 18.51 -9.42 -12.05
CA SER A 199 19.14 -8.69 -10.96
C SER A 199 18.07 -8.07 -10.06
N LYS A 200 18.43 -7.71 -8.82
CA LYS A 200 17.51 -6.99 -7.92
C LYS A 200 17.01 -5.70 -8.58
N THR A 201 17.92 -4.99 -9.24
CA THR A 201 17.64 -3.71 -9.92
C THR A 201 16.65 -3.90 -11.07
N THR A 202 16.89 -4.86 -11.95
CA THR A 202 16.02 -5.14 -13.10
C THR A 202 14.65 -5.65 -12.66
N TYR A 203 14.59 -6.49 -11.63
CA TYR A 203 13.35 -7.00 -11.07
C TYR A 203 12.45 -5.88 -10.51
N ILE A 204 13.03 -4.97 -9.74
CA ILE A 204 12.28 -3.82 -9.19
C ILE A 204 11.89 -2.85 -10.29
N ALA A 205 12.80 -2.62 -11.26
CA ALA A 205 12.49 -1.78 -12.41
C ALA A 205 11.28 -2.31 -13.20
N ALA A 206 11.12 -3.63 -13.31
CA ALA A 206 9.96 -4.23 -13.96
C ALA A 206 8.64 -3.83 -13.29
N TRP A 207 8.56 -3.97 -11.97
CA TRP A 207 7.37 -3.57 -11.22
C TRP A 207 7.13 -2.06 -11.25
N LYS A 208 8.20 -1.25 -11.19
CA LYS A 208 8.09 0.21 -11.29
C LYS A 208 7.69 0.68 -12.68
N ALA A 209 8.17 0.00 -13.72
CA ALA A 209 7.74 0.26 -15.09
C ALA A 209 6.25 -0.02 -15.25
N PHE A 210 5.76 -1.13 -14.71
CA PHE A 210 4.33 -1.45 -14.72
C PHE A 210 3.50 -0.38 -13.99
N GLU A 211 3.88 -0.02 -12.78
CA GLU A 211 3.20 1.02 -12.00
C GLU A 211 3.19 2.37 -12.75
N TYR A 212 4.32 2.76 -13.36
CA TYR A 212 4.42 3.97 -14.15
C TYR A 212 3.50 3.94 -15.37
N GLU A 213 3.44 2.81 -16.09
CA GLU A 213 2.55 2.65 -17.22
C GLU A 213 1.07 2.75 -16.83
N LEU A 214 0.69 2.19 -15.68
CA LEU A 214 -0.66 2.35 -15.13
C LEU A 214 -0.98 3.82 -14.83
N ILE A 215 -0.05 4.56 -14.25
CA ILE A 215 -0.21 5.99 -13.93
C ILE A 215 -0.31 6.82 -15.21
N THR A 216 0.50 6.54 -16.23
CA THR A 216 0.45 7.26 -17.52
C THR A 216 -0.86 7.06 -18.26
N GLN A 217 -1.52 5.92 -18.08
CA GLN A 217 -2.87 5.66 -18.60
C GLN A 217 -3.98 6.33 -17.78
N ARG A 218 -3.65 7.29 -16.92
CA ARG A 218 -4.58 8.00 -16.04
C ARG A 218 -5.31 7.08 -15.04
N ILE A 219 -4.79 5.90 -14.81
CA ILE A 219 -5.24 5.05 -13.73
C ILE A 219 -4.71 5.64 -12.43
N LYS A 220 -5.56 6.33 -11.69
CA LYS A 220 -5.18 6.99 -10.44
C LYS A 220 -4.97 5.94 -9.37
N GLY A 221 -3.73 5.58 -9.12
CA GLY A 221 -3.35 4.69 -8.02
C GLY A 221 -2.05 3.96 -8.29
N ASP A 222 -1.34 3.66 -7.21
CA ASP A 222 -0.22 2.73 -7.22
C ASP A 222 -0.72 1.26 -7.18
N LEU A 223 0.19 0.31 -7.28
CA LEU A 223 -0.16 -1.12 -7.22
C LEU A 223 -0.88 -1.50 -5.94
N VAL A 224 -0.54 -0.87 -4.81
CA VAL A 224 -1.20 -1.12 -3.52
C VAL A 224 -2.65 -0.66 -3.56
N GLN A 225 -2.93 0.49 -4.15
CA GLN A 225 -4.29 1.00 -4.28
C GLN A 225 -5.12 0.16 -5.25
N LEU A 226 -4.52 -0.33 -6.33
CA LEU A 226 -5.18 -1.22 -7.30
C LEU A 226 -5.51 -2.59 -6.70
N CYS A 227 -4.62 -3.17 -5.92
CA CYS A 227 -4.85 -4.45 -5.26
C CYS A 227 -5.75 -4.35 -4.02
N GLY A 228 -6.00 -3.13 -3.54
CA GLY A 228 -6.74 -2.92 -2.30
C GLY A 228 -5.92 -3.28 -1.06
N TYR A 229 -6.58 -3.25 0.11
CA TYR A 229 -5.92 -3.63 1.35
C TYR A 229 -5.61 -5.12 1.37
N TYR A 230 -4.48 -5.50 1.95
CA TYR A 230 -4.03 -6.90 2.06
C TYR A 230 -5.03 -7.85 2.73
N GLN A 231 -6.02 -7.32 3.46
CA GLN A 231 -7.10 -8.09 4.09
C GLN A 231 -8.19 -8.57 3.11
N TYR A 232 -8.19 -8.07 1.88
CA TYR A 232 -9.19 -8.43 0.86
C TYR A 232 -8.54 -9.25 -0.27
N PRO A 233 -9.33 -10.06 -1.01
CA PRO A 233 -8.81 -10.77 -2.17
C PRO A 233 -8.15 -9.80 -3.16
N PRO A 234 -6.98 -10.14 -3.74
CA PRO A 234 -6.30 -9.25 -4.67
C PRO A 234 -7.10 -9.11 -5.96
N SER A 235 -6.97 -7.93 -6.55
CA SER A 235 -7.42 -7.70 -7.91
C SER A 235 -6.38 -8.11 -8.96
N LEU A 236 -5.14 -8.37 -8.55
CA LEU A 236 -4.06 -8.82 -9.42
C LEU A 236 -3.55 -10.20 -8.97
N ALA A 237 -3.32 -11.09 -9.94
CA ALA A 237 -2.56 -12.32 -9.78
C ALA A 237 -1.26 -12.20 -10.56
N ALA A 238 -0.16 -12.70 -10.04
CA ALA A 238 1.12 -12.64 -10.72
C ALA A 238 1.87 -13.97 -10.62
N ARG A 239 2.69 -14.26 -11.63
CA ARG A 239 3.55 -15.44 -11.70
C ARG A 239 4.92 -15.05 -12.21
N LEU A 240 5.96 -15.41 -11.49
CA LEU A 240 7.35 -15.20 -11.89
C LEU A 240 7.87 -16.48 -12.53
N ARG A 241 8.49 -16.36 -13.71
CA ARG A 241 9.18 -17.44 -14.42
C ARG A 241 10.61 -17.00 -14.72
N PHE A 242 11.54 -17.94 -14.75
CA PHE A 242 12.93 -17.71 -15.11
C PHE A 242 13.24 -18.39 -16.46
N ASP A 243 14.19 -17.86 -17.18
CA ASP A 243 14.73 -18.53 -18.36
C ASP A 243 15.47 -19.80 -17.89
N GLY A 244 14.87 -20.95 -18.15
CA GLY A 244 15.25 -22.23 -17.57
C GLY A 244 14.25 -22.75 -16.54
N ALA A 245 14.31 -24.05 -16.23
CA ALA A 245 13.32 -24.71 -15.38
C ALA A 245 13.41 -24.32 -13.90
N ASP A 246 14.61 -23.97 -13.42
CA ASP A 246 14.88 -23.78 -11.99
C ASP A 246 15.21 -22.35 -11.63
N ALA A 247 14.77 -21.93 -10.47
CA ALA A 247 15.16 -20.66 -9.88
C ALA A 247 16.67 -20.64 -9.60
N PRO A 248 17.36 -19.52 -9.88
CA PRO A 248 18.81 -19.45 -9.79
C PRO A 248 19.36 -19.59 -8.36
N THR A 249 18.58 -19.22 -7.36
CA THR A 249 18.93 -19.37 -5.93
C THR A 249 17.69 -19.66 -5.09
N PRO A 250 17.85 -20.23 -3.86
CA PRO A 250 16.73 -20.43 -2.94
C PRO A 250 15.93 -19.15 -2.67
N ALA A 251 16.60 -18.00 -2.55
CA ALA A 251 15.96 -16.71 -2.32
C ALA A 251 15.06 -16.29 -3.49
N TRP A 252 15.47 -16.55 -4.73
CA TRP A 252 14.64 -16.31 -5.92
C TRP A 252 13.48 -17.30 -6.04
N LYS A 253 13.67 -18.57 -5.64
CA LYS A 253 12.57 -19.55 -5.53
C LYS A 253 11.49 -19.06 -4.56
N ILE A 254 11.90 -18.50 -3.42
CA ILE A 254 10.96 -17.91 -2.46
C ILE A 254 10.28 -16.67 -3.03
N ALA A 255 11.01 -15.79 -3.71
CA ALA A 255 10.41 -14.64 -4.39
C ALA A 255 9.36 -15.07 -5.43
N GLN A 256 9.60 -16.14 -6.18
CA GLN A 256 8.64 -16.74 -7.11
C GLN A 256 7.36 -17.22 -6.40
N GLN A 257 7.49 -17.87 -5.24
CA GLN A 257 6.34 -18.31 -4.44
C GLN A 257 5.57 -17.12 -3.87
N VAL A 258 6.26 -16.09 -3.39
CA VAL A 258 5.64 -14.87 -2.84
C VAL A 258 4.89 -14.11 -3.92
N VAL A 259 5.43 -13.99 -5.13
CA VAL A 259 4.74 -13.37 -6.29
C VAL A 259 3.42 -14.11 -6.59
N SER A 260 3.42 -15.44 -6.47
CA SER A 260 2.21 -16.25 -6.65
C SER A 260 1.24 -16.20 -5.46
N GLY A 261 1.59 -15.48 -4.39
CA GLY A 261 0.74 -15.29 -3.21
C GLY A 261 0.98 -16.25 -2.05
N VAL A 262 1.99 -17.14 -2.14
CA VAL A 262 2.33 -18.08 -1.05
C VAL A 262 2.91 -17.32 0.15
N GLY A 263 2.30 -17.48 1.32
CA GLY A 263 2.70 -16.79 2.56
C GLY A 263 2.35 -15.30 2.60
N VAL A 264 1.53 -14.82 1.68
CA VAL A 264 1.12 -13.42 1.60
C VAL A 264 -0.18 -13.20 2.38
N ARG A 265 -0.34 -12.03 3.04
CA ARG A 265 -1.51 -11.52 3.77
C ARG A 265 -1.80 -12.14 5.12
N GLN A 266 -1.04 -13.11 5.53
CA GLN A 266 -1.18 -13.73 6.84
C GLN A 266 0.05 -13.43 7.69
N ALA A 267 -0.18 -13.06 8.96
CA ALA A 267 0.90 -13.01 9.91
C ALA A 267 1.18 -14.45 10.39
N LEU A 268 2.40 -14.94 10.18
CA LEU A 268 2.81 -16.30 10.49
C LEU A 268 4.16 -16.30 11.23
N PRO A 269 4.43 -17.30 12.09
CA PRO A 269 5.76 -17.49 12.64
C PRO A 269 6.75 -17.89 11.55
N LEU A 270 8.04 -17.59 11.76
CA LEU A 270 9.10 -17.92 10.80
C LEU A 270 9.14 -19.43 10.45
N THR A 271 8.84 -20.28 11.40
CA THR A 271 8.78 -21.75 11.20
C THR A 271 7.70 -22.16 10.20
N SER A 272 6.54 -21.47 10.20
CA SER A 272 5.48 -21.73 9.22
C SER A 272 5.88 -21.24 7.83
N PHE A 273 6.59 -20.11 7.71
CA PHE A 273 7.16 -19.70 6.43
C PHE A 273 8.20 -20.70 5.92
N ALA A 274 9.05 -21.22 6.80
CA ALA A 274 10.02 -22.26 6.44
C ALA A 274 9.35 -23.51 5.88
N GLN A 275 8.23 -23.95 6.49
CA GLN A 275 7.41 -25.05 6.00
C GLN A 275 6.74 -24.75 4.66
N LEU A 276 6.10 -23.57 4.53
CA LEU A 276 5.42 -23.14 3.30
C LEU A 276 6.38 -23.04 2.10
N TRP A 277 7.61 -22.62 2.36
CA TRP A 277 8.62 -22.43 1.30
C TRP A 277 9.54 -23.66 1.14
N GLU A 278 9.33 -24.69 1.94
CA GLU A 278 10.12 -25.95 1.91
C GLU A 278 11.63 -25.67 2.07
N VAL A 279 12.01 -24.80 3.00
CA VAL A 279 13.39 -24.43 3.29
C VAL A 279 13.67 -24.46 4.79
N PRO A 280 14.95 -24.56 5.21
CA PRO A 280 15.33 -24.40 6.61
C PRO A 280 14.96 -23.00 7.14
N SER A 281 14.68 -22.89 8.45
CA SER A 281 14.28 -21.63 9.09
C SER A 281 15.31 -20.52 8.89
N GLU A 282 16.59 -20.83 8.80
CA GLU A 282 17.64 -19.85 8.55
C GLU A 282 17.58 -19.30 7.11
N GLU A 283 17.28 -20.15 6.14
CA GLU A 283 17.05 -19.70 4.76
C GLU A 283 15.78 -18.88 4.63
N ALA A 284 14.71 -19.26 5.33
CA ALA A 284 13.50 -18.47 5.40
C ALA A 284 13.78 -17.06 5.98
N ARG A 285 14.62 -16.97 7.01
CA ARG A 285 15.06 -15.68 7.58
C ARG A 285 15.84 -14.85 6.57
N ARG A 286 16.83 -15.44 5.90
CA ARG A 286 17.60 -14.77 4.83
C ARG A 286 16.69 -14.29 3.70
N ALA A 287 15.70 -15.10 3.33
CA ALA A 287 14.72 -14.73 2.32
C ALA A 287 13.86 -13.53 2.74
N MET A 288 13.50 -13.35 4.02
CA MET A 288 12.82 -12.16 4.49
C MET A 288 13.65 -10.88 4.27
N TYR A 289 14.96 -10.94 4.48
CA TYR A 289 15.86 -9.82 4.16
C TYR A 289 15.96 -9.59 2.66
N PHE A 290 16.11 -10.65 1.88
CA PHE A 290 16.16 -10.56 0.42
C PHE A 290 14.87 -9.94 -0.16
N LEU A 291 13.70 -10.33 0.33
CA LEU A 291 12.42 -9.73 -0.08
C LEU A 291 12.36 -8.23 0.26
N ARG A 292 12.89 -7.82 1.42
CA ARG A 292 13.00 -6.39 1.76
C ARG A 292 13.92 -5.65 0.80
N GLU A 293 15.03 -6.26 0.39
CA GLU A 293 15.94 -5.69 -0.61
C GLU A 293 15.28 -5.57 -1.98
N LEU A 294 14.37 -6.49 -2.34
CA LEU A 294 13.54 -6.39 -3.53
C LEU A 294 12.39 -5.37 -3.40
N GLY A 295 12.29 -4.66 -2.26
CA GLY A 295 11.25 -3.66 -2.04
C GLY A 295 9.91 -4.21 -1.56
N TYR A 296 9.84 -5.50 -1.18
CA TYR A 296 8.63 -6.04 -0.54
C TYR A 296 8.45 -5.47 0.87
N GLU A 297 7.22 -5.21 1.22
CA GLU A 297 6.88 -4.88 2.58
C GLU A 297 6.87 -6.15 3.43
N VAL A 298 7.82 -6.28 4.35
CA VAL A 298 7.89 -7.38 5.32
C VAL A 298 7.79 -6.79 6.72
N ARG A 299 6.65 -6.96 7.37
CA ARG A 299 6.37 -6.46 8.71
C ARG A 299 6.73 -7.51 9.76
N ASN A 300 7.22 -7.05 10.90
CA ASN A 300 7.50 -7.84 12.10
C ASN A 300 7.14 -7.01 13.34
N ASN A 301 7.44 -7.50 14.56
CA ASN A 301 7.19 -6.78 15.80
C ASN A 301 7.90 -5.41 15.89
N HIS A 302 9.04 -5.21 15.23
CA HIS A 302 9.74 -3.91 15.21
C HIS A 302 9.06 -2.89 14.29
N THR A 303 8.46 -3.34 13.20
CA THR A 303 7.75 -2.46 12.24
C THR A 303 6.26 -2.32 12.53
N ASN A 304 5.68 -3.27 13.25
CA ASN A 304 4.30 -3.27 13.71
C ASN A 304 4.20 -4.00 15.06
N PRO A 305 4.03 -3.28 16.18
CA PRO A 305 3.96 -3.87 17.53
C PRO A 305 2.81 -4.89 17.74
N GLN A 306 1.82 -4.92 16.86
CA GLN A 306 0.72 -5.89 16.92
C GLN A 306 1.13 -7.28 16.41
N ILE A 307 2.28 -7.39 15.74
CA ILE A 307 2.82 -8.66 15.27
C ILE A 307 3.67 -9.26 16.39
N PRO A 308 3.43 -10.51 16.82
CA PRO A 308 4.23 -11.15 17.85
C PRO A 308 5.70 -11.28 17.45
N SER A 309 6.61 -11.33 18.43
CA SER A 309 8.04 -11.57 18.19
C SER A 309 8.25 -12.89 17.46
N GLY A 310 9.11 -12.89 16.45
CA GLY A 310 9.37 -14.05 15.58
C GLY A 310 8.30 -14.31 14.51
N TRP A 311 7.28 -13.47 14.43
CA TRP A 311 6.26 -13.51 13.38
C TRP A 311 6.53 -12.46 12.31
N TYR A 312 6.10 -12.77 11.08
CA TYR A 312 6.25 -11.89 9.92
C TYR A 312 4.93 -11.81 9.15
N LEU A 313 4.72 -10.69 8.46
CA LEU A 313 3.61 -10.46 7.55
C LEU A 313 4.14 -9.85 6.27
N ILE A 314 3.84 -10.49 5.15
CA ILE A 314 4.07 -9.96 3.80
C ILE A 314 2.69 -9.51 3.27
N PRO A 315 2.39 -8.21 3.21
CA PRO A 315 1.05 -7.73 2.84
C PRO A 315 0.70 -7.96 1.37
N TYR A 316 1.69 -7.83 0.48
CA TYR A 316 1.47 -7.82 -0.97
C TYR A 316 2.43 -8.75 -1.71
N PRO A 317 1.99 -9.37 -2.82
CA PRO A 317 2.81 -10.27 -3.63
C PRO A 317 3.75 -9.55 -4.60
N PHE A 318 3.97 -8.24 -4.42
CA PHE A 318 4.83 -7.39 -5.26
C PHE A 318 5.55 -6.35 -4.41
N PRO A 319 6.65 -5.76 -4.91
CA PRO A 319 7.34 -4.65 -4.26
C PRO A 319 6.40 -3.44 -4.06
N SER A 320 6.17 -3.05 -2.83
CA SER A 320 5.22 -1.98 -2.45
C SER A 320 5.87 -0.84 -1.68
N LEU A 321 7.15 -0.95 -1.32
CA LEU A 321 7.84 0.06 -0.54
C LEU A 321 8.53 1.10 -1.42
N THR A 322 8.42 2.36 -1.00
CA THR A 322 9.27 3.41 -1.55
C THR A 322 10.70 3.27 -1.04
N PRO A 323 11.71 3.77 -1.77
CA PRO A 323 13.10 3.78 -1.31
C PRO A 323 13.28 4.35 0.10
N MET A 324 12.60 5.44 0.39
CA MET A 324 12.66 6.10 1.70
C MET A 324 12.11 5.22 2.83
N SER A 325 10.98 4.52 2.62
CA SER A 325 10.43 3.61 3.63
C SER A 325 11.32 2.38 3.86
N VAL A 326 12.04 1.92 2.85
CA VAL A 326 13.04 0.85 2.97
C VAL A 326 14.21 1.30 3.83
N GLN A 327 14.74 2.50 3.60
CA GLN A 327 15.84 3.06 4.39
C GLN A 327 15.47 3.26 5.86
N LEU A 328 14.30 3.84 6.13
CA LEU A 328 13.80 4.01 7.50
C LEU A 328 13.69 2.68 8.25
N ARG A 329 13.26 1.63 7.58
CA ARG A 329 13.14 0.30 8.21
C ARG A 329 14.47 -0.38 8.44
N LYS A 330 15.44 -0.19 7.55
CA LYS A 330 16.82 -0.69 7.77
C LYS A 330 17.44 -0.07 9.00
N SER A 331 17.22 1.23 9.25
CA SER A 331 17.73 1.92 10.44
C SER A 331 17.07 1.48 11.75
N LEU A 332 15.88 0.89 11.68
CA LEU A 332 15.15 0.39 12.85
C LEU A 332 15.35 -1.10 13.11
N ASP A 333 16.05 -1.81 12.24
CA ASP A 333 16.31 -3.25 12.37
C ASP A 333 17.65 -3.47 13.12
N PRO A 334 17.65 -4.02 14.35
CA PRO A 334 18.86 -4.15 15.15
C PRO A 334 19.94 -5.05 14.49
N ALA A 335 19.58 -5.86 13.50
CA ALA A 335 20.54 -6.65 12.72
C ALA A 335 21.43 -5.81 11.79
N HIS A 336 21.14 -4.51 11.61
CA HIS A 336 21.88 -3.58 10.76
C HIS A 336 22.51 -2.43 11.56
N ALA A 337 22.46 -2.48 12.90
CA ALA A 337 23.03 -1.48 13.81
C ALA A 337 24.44 -1.89 14.32
N GLY A 338 25.11 -2.80 13.62
CA GLY A 338 26.47 -3.26 13.93
C GLY A 338 27.47 -2.84 12.86
#